data_ac1cfd746723861d726f6adafd59bac0
#
_entry.id   ac1cfd746723861d726f6adafd59bac0
#
_cell.length_a   1.000
_cell.length_b   1.000
_cell.length_c   1.000
_cell.angle_alpha   90.00
_cell.angle_beta   90.00
_cell.angle_gamma   90.00
#
_symmetry.space_group_name_H-M   'P 1'
#
loop_
_entity.id
_entity.type
_entity.pdbx_description
1 polymer ?
#
loop_
_entity_poly.entity_id
_entity_poly.type
_entity_poly.pdbx_seq_one_letter_code
_entity_poly.pdbx_strand_id
1 'polypeptide(L)'
;MTLNQFIFFMQKKACLLSLLLVVAACQKNSTIEKDQIKKADWLIGNWQSKTDFGILSENWKKVNDSTFKAESLFIKDKDTLHEENIILQQKAEILTYITTIKGQNSDKPIHFQLKEDTENELIFENLQNDYPQKIRYKKGTNNSLITEISGIQLKKGTSEKYTLVKTK
;
A
#
# COMPACT_ATOMS: atom_id res chain seq x y z
N MET A 1 19.88 -58.75 -35.53
CA MET A 1 19.28 -57.96 -34.45
C MET A 1 17.93 -58.57 -34.17
N THR A 2 17.71 -59.23 -33.00
CA THR A 2 16.48 -59.94 -32.72
C THR A 2 15.36 -58.96 -32.27
N LEU A 3 14.12 -59.33 -32.55
CA LEU A 3 12.93 -58.53 -32.23
C LEU A 3 12.93 -58.03 -30.77
N ASN A 4 13.41 -58.84 -29.83
CA ASN A 4 13.56 -58.51 -28.43
C ASN A 4 14.56 -57.39 -28.15
N GLN A 5 15.65 -57.27 -28.89
CA GLN A 5 16.61 -56.18 -28.76
C GLN A 5 16.03 -54.85 -29.25
N PHE A 6 15.17 -54.90 -30.26
CA PHE A 6 14.52 -53.71 -30.82
C PHE A 6 13.48 -53.14 -29.82
N ILE A 7 12.67 -54.02 -29.22
CA ILE A 7 11.67 -53.62 -28.19
C ILE A 7 12.35 -53.03 -26.96
N PHE A 8 13.43 -53.61 -26.48
CA PHE A 8 14.19 -53.13 -25.32
C PHE A 8 14.84 -51.74 -25.58
N PHE A 9 15.27 -51.50 -26.82
CA PHE A 9 15.85 -50.20 -27.21
C PHE A 9 14.77 -49.10 -27.33
N MET A 10 13.56 -49.44 -27.79
CA MET A 10 12.42 -48.53 -27.85
C MET A 10 11.92 -48.17 -26.45
N GLN A 11 11.86 -49.12 -25.52
CA GLN A 11 11.45 -48.86 -24.13
C GLN A 11 12.41 -47.93 -23.44
N LYS A 12 13.72 -48.05 -23.60
CA LYS A 12 14.72 -47.15 -23.03
C LYS A 12 14.60 -45.72 -23.56
N LYS A 13 14.31 -45.55 -24.86
CA LYS A 13 14.11 -44.23 -25.45
C LYS A 13 12.79 -43.58 -25.01
N ALA A 14 11.73 -44.36 -24.80
CA ALA A 14 10.46 -43.90 -24.29
C ALA A 14 10.56 -43.43 -22.82
N CYS A 15 11.29 -44.17 -21.96
CA CYS A 15 11.56 -43.75 -20.58
C CYS A 15 12.43 -42.49 -20.50
N LEU A 16 13.44 -42.32 -21.40
CA LEU A 16 14.25 -41.10 -21.40
C LEU A 16 13.45 -39.87 -21.86
N LEU A 17 12.53 -40.05 -22.81
CA LEU A 17 11.68 -38.97 -23.31
C LEU A 17 10.62 -38.52 -22.26
N SER A 18 10.08 -39.48 -21.48
CA SER A 18 9.14 -39.18 -20.40
C SER A 18 9.81 -38.48 -19.20
N LEU A 19 11.08 -38.77 -18.93
CA LEU A 19 11.86 -38.10 -17.89
C LEU A 19 12.17 -36.65 -18.22
N LEU A 20 12.39 -36.34 -19.52
CA LEU A 20 12.62 -34.96 -19.98
C LEU A 20 11.36 -34.08 -19.93
N LEU A 21 10.15 -34.64 -20.02
CA LEU A 21 8.89 -33.91 -19.93
C LEU A 21 8.52 -33.51 -18.52
N VAL A 22 9.02 -34.22 -17.50
CA VAL A 22 8.72 -33.89 -16.07
C VAL A 22 9.52 -32.68 -15.57
N VAL A 23 10.69 -32.40 -16.17
CA VAL A 23 11.53 -31.27 -15.78
C VAL A 23 10.97 -29.91 -16.31
N ALA A 24 10.19 -29.94 -17.40
CA ALA A 24 9.61 -28.74 -17.98
C ALA A 24 8.36 -28.20 -17.22
N ALA A 25 7.79 -29.00 -16.30
CA ALA A 25 6.56 -28.64 -15.56
C ALA A 25 6.80 -27.79 -14.30
N CYS A 26 8.05 -27.48 -13.94
CA CYS A 26 8.40 -26.66 -12.78
C CYS A 26 8.98 -25.29 -13.14
N GLN A 27 8.62 -24.72 -14.28
CA GLN A 27 8.75 -23.28 -14.41
C GLN A 27 7.59 -22.64 -13.63
N LYS A 28 7.81 -22.41 -12.33
CA LYS A 28 7.11 -21.33 -11.62
C LYS A 28 7.31 -20.09 -12.47
N ASN A 29 6.28 -19.66 -13.18
CA ASN A 29 6.20 -18.28 -13.63
C ASN A 29 6.26 -17.44 -12.33
N SER A 30 7.46 -17.02 -11.95
CA SER A 30 7.62 -15.90 -11.06
C SER A 30 7.14 -14.68 -11.84
N THR A 31 5.84 -14.44 -11.85
CA THR A 31 5.34 -13.09 -12.11
C THR A 31 6.12 -12.22 -11.14
N ILE A 32 6.96 -11.33 -11.65
CA ILE A 32 7.65 -10.32 -10.85
C ILE A 32 6.51 -9.52 -10.24
N GLU A 33 6.21 -9.83 -8.97
CA GLU A 33 5.16 -9.15 -8.21
C GLU A 33 5.56 -7.67 -8.18
N LYS A 34 4.73 -6.82 -8.77
CA LYS A 34 5.04 -5.40 -8.89
C LYS A 34 5.07 -4.81 -7.48
N ASP A 35 6.24 -4.37 -7.06
CA ASP A 35 6.49 -3.84 -5.72
C ASP A 35 5.83 -2.44 -5.58
N GLN A 36 4.54 -2.45 -5.31
CA GLN A 36 3.73 -1.22 -5.21
C GLN A 36 4.08 -0.39 -3.98
N ILE A 37 4.45 -1.05 -2.87
CA ILE A 37 4.72 -0.34 -1.61
C ILE A 37 5.97 0.55 -1.70
N LYS A 38 6.95 0.19 -2.52
CA LYS A 38 8.14 1.04 -2.76
C LYS A 38 7.81 2.41 -3.32
N LYS A 39 6.68 2.55 -4.00
CA LYS A 39 6.20 3.86 -4.47
C LYS A 39 5.90 4.80 -3.30
N ALA A 40 5.71 4.26 -2.09
CA ALA A 40 5.44 4.99 -0.86
C ALA A 40 6.67 5.21 0.03
N ASP A 41 7.88 4.76 -0.35
CA ASP A 41 9.10 4.88 0.45
C ASP A 41 9.37 6.33 0.90
N TRP A 42 8.98 7.30 0.11
CA TRP A 42 9.13 8.71 0.40
C TRP A 42 8.24 9.22 1.54
N LEU A 43 7.21 8.48 1.95
CA LEU A 43 6.40 8.79 3.13
C LEU A 43 7.20 8.60 4.42
N ILE A 44 8.17 7.67 4.44
CA ILE A 44 8.89 7.29 5.65
C ILE A 44 9.57 8.49 6.30
N GLY A 45 9.29 8.69 7.59
CA GLY A 45 9.83 9.76 8.42
C GLY A 45 8.79 10.46 9.27
N ASN A 46 9.21 11.52 9.91
CA ASN A 46 8.38 12.35 10.79
C ASN A 46 7.97 13.61 10.04
N TRP A 47 6.69 13.90 10.04
CA TRP A 47 6.10 15.03 9.33
C TRP A 47 5.25 15.85 10.31
N GLN A 48 5.30 17.18 10.21
CA GLN A 48 4.57 18.05 11.10
C GLN A 48 4.11 19.33 10.40
N SER A 49 2.88 19.77 10.75
CA SER A 49 2.35 21.10 10.46
C SER A 49 1.99 21.79 11.75
N LYS A 50 2.49 23.01 11.95
CA LYS A 50 2.13 23.86 13.08
C LYS A 50 1.34 25.07 12.60
N THR A 51 0.19 25.29 13.19
CA THR A 51 -0.71 26.41 12.90
C THR A 51 -1.23 26.99 14.22
N ASP A 52 -1.92 28.10 14.18
CA ASP A 52 -2.61 28.67 15.35
C ASP A 52 -3.75 27.76 15.84
N PHE A 53 -4.20 26.81 15.01
CA PHE A 53 -5.25 25.85 15.36
C PHE A 53 -4.72 24.62 16.10
N GLY A 54 -3.42 24.34 16.01
CA GLY A 54 -2.80 23.17 16.62
C GLY A 54 -1.63 22.58 15.80
N ILE A 55 -1.21 21.41 16.21
CA ILE A 55 -0.11 20.68 15.61
C ILE A 55 -0.67 19.38 15.02
N LEU A 56 -0.55 19.22 13.68
CA LEU A 56 -0.77 17.96 13.00
C LEU A 56 0.58 17.28 12.80
N SER A 57 0.69 16.01 13.16
CA SER A 57 1.89 15.20 12.93
C SER A 57 1.54 13.84 12.33
N GLU A 58 2.42 13.33 11.47
CA GLU A 58 2.38 11.97 10.94
C GLU A 58 3.77 11.33 11.09
N ASN A 59 3.83 10.14 11.70
CA ASN A 59 5.04 9.37 11.91
C ASN A 59 5.01 8.08 11.12
N TRP A 60 5.65 8.06 9.95
CA TRP A 60 5.69 6.90 9.06
C TRP A 60 6.91 6.04 9.31
N LYS A 61 6.71 4.72 9.46
CA LYS A 61 7.76 3.73 9.68
C LYS A 61 7.57 2.52 8.78
N LYS A 62 8.67 2.03 8.19
CA LYS A 62 8.70 0.74 7.52
C LYS A 62 8.68 -0.37 8.57
N VAL A 63 7.71 -1.29 8.47
CA VAL A 63 7.61 -2.48 9.34
C VAL A 63 8.32 -3.66 8.67
N ASN A 64 8.04 -3.88 7.38
CA ASN A 64 8.68 -4.88 6.53
C ASN A 64 8.53 -4.49 5.05
N ASP A 65 8.90 -5.37 4.12
CA ASP A 65 8.90 -5.06 2.69
C ASP A 65 7.50 -4.95 2.06
N SER A 66 6.44 -5.31 2.79
CA SER A 66 5.05 -5.20 2.34
C SER A 66 4.16 -4.34 3.24
N THR A 67 4.72 -3.72 4.30
CA THR A 67 3.91 -3.01 5.31
C THR A 67 4.65 -1.80 5.85
N PHE A 68 4.02 -0.62 5.74
CA PHE A 68 4.39 0.58 6.49
C PHE A 68 3.30 0.90 7.49
N LYS A 69 3.64 1.59 8.56
CA LYS A 69 2.69 2.10 9.56
C LYS A 69 2.93 3.56 9.83
N ALA A 70 1.84 4.26 10.12
CA ALA A 70 1.92 5.61 10.65
C ALA A 70 0.95 5.82 11.81
N GLU A 71 1.27 6.81 12.61
CA GLU A 71 0.38 7.43 13.57
C GLU A 71 0.18 8.88 13.15
N SER A 72 -1.07 9.31 13.04
CA SER A 72 -1.44 10.69 12.77
C SER A 72 -2.13 11.28 13.98
N LEU A 73 -1.63 12.42 14.47
CA LEU A 73 -2.14 13.10 15.65
C LEU A 73 -2.42 14.56 15.35
N PHE A 74 -3.57 15.07 15.79
CA PHE A 74 -3.83 16.49 15.87
C PHE A 74 -3.96 16.93 17.33
N ILE A 75 -3.05 17.78 17.76
CA ILE A 75 -2.94 18.25 19.14
C ILE A 75 -3.18 19.75 19.17
N LYS A 76 -4.08 20.18 20.04
CA LYS A 76 -4.30 21.60 20.37
C LYS A 76 -4.05 21.81 21.85
N ASP A 77 -3.16 22.74 22.16
CA ASP A 77 -2.69 23.01 23.52
C ASP A 77 -2.10 21.73 24.18
N LYS A 78 -2.87 21.05 25.04
CA LYS A 78 -2.48 19.79 25.68
C LYS A 78 -3.40 18.62 25.30
N ASP A 79 -4.42 18.87 24.48
CA ASP A 79 -5.45 17.89 24.18
C ASP A 79 -5.21 17.26 22.80
N THR A 80 -5.25 15.94 22.74
CA THR A 80 -5.27 15.20 21.47
C THR A 80 -6.70 15.19 20.96
N LEU A 81 -6.96 15.97 19.91
CA LEU A 81 -8.28 16.11 19.30
C LEU A 81 -8.56 15.06 18.21
N HIS A 82 -7.50 14.50 17.64
CA HIS A 82 -7.59 13.44 16.64
C HIS A 82 -6.40 12.48 16.78
N GLU A 83 -6.70 11.19 16.75
CA GLU A 83 -5.72 10.10 16.81
C GLU A 83 -6.12 9.05 15.78
N GLU A 84 -5.20 8.79 14.83
CA GLU A 84 -5.41 7.87 13.73
C GLU A 84 -4.21 6.93 13.59
N ASN A 85 -4.48 5.62 13.52
CA ASN A 85 -3.50 4.61 13.21
C ASN A 85 -3.65 4.18 11.75
N ILE A 86 -2.56 4.25 11.01
CA ILE A 86 -2.52 4.00 9.57
C ILE A 86 -1.63 2.78 9.29
N ILE A 87 -2.10 1.91 8.42
CA ILE A 87 -1.32 0.80 7.86
C ILE A 87 -1.40 0.91 6.34
N LEU A 88 -0.25 1.01 5.70
CA LEU A 88 -0.12 0.85 4.27
C LEU A 88 0.37 -0.57 4.01
N GLN A 89 -0.44 -1.40 3.37
CA GLN A 89 -0.16 -2.82 3.19
C GLN A 89 -0.29 -3.23 1.73
N GLN A 90 0.74 -3.90 1.22
CA GLN A 90 0.69 -4.60 -0.05
C GLN A 90 0.35 -6.07 0.15
N LYS A 91 -0.64 -6.58 -0.61
CA LYS A 91 -0.95 -8.01 -0.76
C LYS A 91 -1.05 -8.31 -2.25
N ALA A 92 -0.17 -9.15 -2.75
CA ALA A 92 0.02 -9.34 -4.19
C ALA A 92 0.28 -7.96 -4.87
N GLU A 93 -0.46 -7.62 -5.91
CA GLU A 93 -0.31 -6.33 -6.60
C GLU A 93 -1.18 -5.19 -6.03
N ILE A 94 -1.91 -5.43 -4.94
CA ILE A 94 -2.84 -4.47 -4.35
C ILE A 94 -2.18 -3.77 -3.18
N LEU A 95 -2.04 -2.45 -3.26
CA LEU A 95 -1.64 -1.59 -2.17
C LEU A 95 -2.89 -0.98 -1.53
N THR A 96 -3.04 -1.18 -0.23
CA THR A 96 -4.21 -0.74 0.55
C THR A 96 -3.78 0.17 1.69
N TYR A 97 -4.42 1.31 1.80
CA TYR A 97 -4.35 2.20 2.95
C TYR A 97 -5.46 1.81 3.91
N ILE A 98 -5.11 1.47 5.13
CA ILE A 98 -6.02 1.00 6.18
C ILE A 98 -5.90 1.98 7.34
N THR A 99 -7.00 2.58 7.73
CA THR A 99 -7.01 3.54 8.83
C THR A 99 -7.98 3.15 9.93
N THR A 100 -7.59 3.41 11.18
CA THR A 100 -8.44 3.30 12.36
C THR A 100 -8.36 4.60 13.12
N ILE A 101 -9.49 5.30 13.25
CA ILE A 101 -9.59 6.57 13.95
C ILE A 101 -10.24 6.30 15.31
N LYS A 102 -9.56 6.69 16.37
CA LYS A 102 -10.02 6.50 17.75
C LYS A 102 -11.37 7.18 17.99
N GLY A 103 -12.32 6.41 18.50
CA GLY A 103 -13.67 6.88 18.79
C GLY A 103 -14.58 7.05 17.58
N GLN A 104 -14.14 6.67 16.36
CA GLN A 104 -14.95 6.70 15.16
C GLN A 104 -15.15 5.29 14.61
N ASN A 105 -16.25 5.04 13.89
CA ASN A 105 -16.60 3.75 13.28
C ASN A 105 -16.48 2.56 14.25
N SER A 106 -16.74 2.77 15.57
CA SER A 106 -16.53 1.78 16.64
C SER A 106 -15.09 1.20 16.65
N ASP A 107 -14.09 2.03 16.37
CA ASP A 107 -12.68 1.67 16.25
C ASP A 107 -12.39 0.57 15.21
N LYS A 108 -13.28 0.41 14.21
CA LYS A 108 -13.09 -0.54 13.12
C LYS A 108 -12.29 0.11 11.99
N PRO A 109 -11.37 -0.65 11.36
CA PRO A 109 -10.58 -0.15 10.26
C PRO A 109 -11.42 0.13 9.02
N ILE A 110 -11.06 1.19 8.30
CA ILE A 110 -11.58 1.56 6.99
C ILE A 110 -10.47 1.32 5.97
N HIS A 111 -10.81 0.74 4.82
CA HIS A 111 -9.86 0.34 3.79
C HIS A 111 -10.04 1.20 2.54
N PHE A 112 -8.95 1.73 2.00
CA PHE A 112 -8.90 2.46 0.74
C PHE A 112 -7.88 1.79 -0.18
N GLN A 113 -8.25 1.49 -1.41
CA GLN A 113 -7.34 0.87 -2.38
C GLN A 113 -6.59 1.93 -3.19
N LEU A 114 -5.32 1.65 -3.51
CA LEU A 114 -4.57 2.50 -4.44
C LEU A 114 -5.30 2.53 -5.79
N LYS A 115 -5.68 3.73 -6.21
CA LYS A 115 -6.41 3.98 -7.46
C LYS A 115 -5.50 4.56 -8.53
N GLU A 116 -4.71 5.55 -8.15
CA GLU A 116 -3.80 6.25 -9.04
C GLU A 116 -2.46 6.46 -8.33
N ASP A 117 -1.38 6.37 -9.08
CA ASP A 117 -0.04 6.64 -8.58
C ASP A 117 0.83 7.29 -9.64
N THR A 118 1.70 8.16 -9.17
CA THR A 118 2.82 8.70 -9.92
C THR A 118 4.08 8.63 -9.05
N GLU A 119 5.22 9.04 -9.58
CA GLU A 119 6.47 9.12 -8.80
C GLU A 119 6.36 10.01 -7.54
N ASN A 120 5.46 11.00 -7.58
CA ASN A 120 5.32 12.01 -6.53
C ASN A 120 3.95 12.03 -5.85
N GLU A 121 3.07 11.07 -6.15
CA GLU A 121 1.68 11.12 -5.70
C GLU A 121 1.07 9.72 -5.57
N LEU A 122 0.29 9.52 -4.52
CA LEU A 122 -0.51 8.32 -4.27
C LEU A 122 -1.94 8.75 -3.97
N ILE A 123 -2.91 8.13 -4.64
CA ILE A 123 -4.33 8.36 -4.43
C ILE A 123 -5.00 7.04 -4.06
N PHE A 124 -5.59 7.01 -2.89
CA PHE A 124 -6.37 5.88 -2.37
C PHE A 124 -7.85 6.21 -2.36
N GLU A 125 -8.68 5.24 -2.70
CA GLU A 125 -10.12 5.45 -2.86
C GLU A 125 -10.96 4.38 -2.18
N ASN A 126 -12.06 4.82 -1.53
CA ASN A 126 -13.16 3.98 -1.06
C ASN A 126 -14.48 4.74 -1.27
N LEU A 127 -15.13 4.52 -2.40
CA LEU A 127 -16.39 5.21 -2.76
C LEU A 127 -17.60 4.75 -1.92
N GLN A 128 -17.44 3.67 -1.14
CA GLN A 128 -18.50 3.18 -0.23
C GLN A 128 -18.40 3.81 1.16
N ASN A 129 -17.30 4.51 1.48
CA ASN A 129 -17.17 5.22 2.74
C ASN A 129 -18.00 6.51 2.71
N ASP A 130 -18.52 6.92 3.87
CA ASP A 130 -19.28 8.17 3.98
C ASP A 130 -18.40 9.38 3.68
N TYR A 131 -17.35 9.57 4.47
CA TYR A 131 -16.33 10.60 4.29
C TYR A 131 -15.09 10.26 5.16
N PRO A 132 -13.86 10.47 4.61
CA PRO A 132 -13.56 10.77 3.22
C PRO A 132 -13.75 9.56 2.31
N GLN A 133 -13.88 9.79 1.00
CA GLN A 133 -13.92 8.74 -0.03
C GLN A 133 -12.58 8.61 -0.75
N LYS A 134 -11.74 9.63 -0.65
CA LYS A 134 -10.43 9.71 -1.28
C LYS A 134 -9.39 10.29 -0.32
N ILE A 135 -8.23 9.67 -0.30
CA ILE A 135 -7.04 10.10 0.44
C ILE A 135 -5.91 10.25 -0.56
N ARG A 136 -5.28 11.40 -0.56
CA ARG A 136 -4.20 11.76 -1.47
C ARG A 136 -2.97 12.18 -0.71
N TYR A 137 -1.85 11.56 -1.02
CA TYR A 137 -0.53 11.96 -0.57
C TYR A 137 0.27 12.45 -1.76
N LYS A 138 0.93 13.60 -1.61
CA LYS A 138 1.77 14.19 -2.66
C LYS A 138 3.06 14.74 -2.07
N LYS A 139 4.19 14.45 -2.73
CA LYS A 139 5.45 15.15 -2.45
C LYS A 139 5.30 16.62 -2.81
N GLY A 140 5.55 17.49 -1.86
CA GLY A 140 5.65 18.92 -2.10
C GLY A 140 7.10 19.36 -2.33
N THR A 141 7.28 20.66 -2.51
CA THR A 141 8.60 21.29 -2.55
C THR A 141 9.19 21.39 -1.14
N ASN A 142 10.52 21.59 -1.02
CA ASN A 142 11.21 21.88 0.25
C ASN A 142 10.96 20.82 1.34
N ASN A 143 11.06 19.53 1.00
CA ASN A 143 10.79 18.42 1.94
C ASN A 143 9.42 18.53 2.61
N SER A 144 8.39 18.91 1.87
CA SER A 144 7.03 18.90 2.37
C SER A 144 6.24 17.69 1.88
N LEU A 145 5.24 17.32 2.66
CA LEU A 145 4.22 16.33 2.39
C LEU A 145 2.88 17.03 2.32
N ILE A 146 2.15 16.83 1.24
CA ILE A 146 0.80 17.35 1.07
C ILE A 146 -0.16 16.17 1.23
N THR A 147 -1.03 16.24 2.23
CA THR A 147 -2.11 15.28 2.45
C THR A 147 -3.44 15.97 2.16
N GLU A 148 -4.29 15.32 1.38
CA GLU A 148 -5.63 15.80 1.09
C GLU A 148 -6.62 14.66 1.28
N ILE A 149 -7.68 14.93 2.03
CA ILE A 149 -8.85 14.05 2.13
C ILE A 149 -10.02 14.71 1.42
N SER A 150 -10.81 13.94 0.68
CA SER A 150 -11.94 14.50 -0.07
C SER A 150 -13.05 13.49 -0.27
N GLY A 151 -14.22 13.99 -0.62
CA GLY A 151 -15.41 13.17 -0.86
C GLY A 151 -16.68 14.01 -0.95
N ILE A 152 -17.82 13.34 -0.87
CA ILE A 152 -19.13 13.98 -0.80
C ILE A 152 -19.59 13.94 0.65
N GLN A 153 -19.83 15.11 1.23
CA GLN A 153 -20.38 15.27 2.56
C GLN A 153 -21.59 16.18 2.47
N LEU A 154 -22.74 15.75 3.03
CA LEU A 154 -24.00 16.48 2.97
C LEU A 154 -24.39 16.88 1.52
N LYS A 155 -24.20 15.96 0.55
CA LYS A 155 -24.47 16.15 -0.89
C LYS A 155 -23.60 17.21 -1.58
N LYS A 156 -22.50 17.63 -0.96
CA LYS A 156 -21.55 18.59 -1.53
C LYS A 156 -20.15 17.96 -1.60
N GLY A 157 -19.41 18.23 -2.65
CA GLY A 157 -17.99 17.91 -2.72
C GLY A 157 -17.25 18.73 -1.66
N THR A 158 -16.47 18.05 -0.84
CA THR A 158 -15.69 18.63 0.26
C THR A 158 -14.27 18.13 0.16
N SER A 159 -13.29 18.97 0.45
CA SER A 159 -11.89 18.56 0.58
C SER A 159 -11.19 19.36 1.67
N GLU A 160 -10.27 18.69 2.34
CA GLU A 160 -9.40 19.25 3.35
C GLU A 160 -7.96 18.94 2.98
N LYS A 161 -7.09 19.95 3.05
CA LYS A 161 -5.71 19.84 2.61
C LYS A 161 -4.76 20.33 3.68
N TYR A 162 -3.74 19.54 3.94
CA TYR A 162 -2.71 19.81 4.92
C TYR A 162 -1.33 19.80 4.25
N THR A 163 -0.45 20.68 4.69
CA THR A 163 0.95 20.69 4.27
C THR A 163 1.83 20.50 5.50
N LEU A 164 2.56 19.40 5.51
CA LEU A 164 3.47 19.05 6.60
C LEU A 164 4.92 19.18 6.10
N VAL A 165 5.83 19.52 6.99
CA VAL A 165 7.26 19.56 6.71
C VAL A 165 7.96 18.43 7.44
N LYS A 166 9.02 17.90 6.83
CA LYS A 166 9.79 16.82 7.46
C LYS A 166 10.52 17.37 8.68
N THR A 167 10.37 16.68 9.81
CA THR A 167 11.13 16.97 11.03
C THR A 167 12.30 16.00 11.17
N LYS A 168 13.27 16.37 11.98
CA LYS A 168 14.46 15.53 12.26
C LYS A 168 14.10 14.34 13.15
#